data_2b68a8dacebc8c13f3305240f164fd6a
#
_entry.id   2b68a8dacebc8c13f3305240f164fd6a
#
_cell.length_a   1.000
_cell.length_b   1.000
_cell.length_c   1.000
_cell.angle_alpha   90.00
_cell.angle_beta   90.00
_cell.angle_gamma   90.00
#
_symmetry.space_group_name_H-M   'P 1'
#
loop_
_entity.id
_entity.type
_entity.pdbx_description
1 polymer ?
#
loop_
_entity_poly.entity_id
_entity_poly.type
_entity_poly.pdbx_seq_one_letter_code
_entity_poly.pdbx_strand_id
1 'polypeptide(L)'
;MKTLIVSGGNVGKEILNKTIKNNNFNNIIAVDKGLEILDECKIQPNYIIGDFDSVNQKIISKYNEERTIKLNPEKDFTDTHMAIKLAIEKKSDYIVVLGGIGTRIDHTIANVHILKECIENKIRCEIIN
;
A
#
# COMPACT_ATOMS: atom_id res chain seq x y z
N MET A 1 6.14 3.97 14.85
CA MET A 1 5.99 2.80 13.97
C MET A 1 6.01 3.25 12.50
N LYS A 2 6.76 2.56 11.67
CA LYS A 2 6.90 2.88 10.25
C LYS A 2 6.12 1.87 9.41
N THR A 3 5.35 2.36 8.45
CA THR A 3 4.53 1.52 7.57
C THR A 3 4.85 1.79 6.10
N LEU A 4 5.05 0.74 5.34
CA LEU A 4 5.21 0.81 3.89
C LEU A 4 3.93 0.33 3.24
N ILE A 5 3.42 1.11 2.29
CA ILE A 5 2.27 0.72 1.47
C ILE A 5 2.75 0.56 0.03
N VAL A 6 2.55 -0.60 -0.54
CA VAL A 6 2.91 -0.87 -1.94
C VAL A 6 1.63 -0.97 -2.75
N SER A 7 1.36 0.05 -3.54
CA SER A 7 0.17 0.14 -4.38
C SER A 7 0.48 -0.39 -5.78
N GLY A 8 -0.54 -0.66 -6.56
CA GLY A 8 -0.41 -1.26 -7.89
C GLY A 8 0.00 -0.34 -9.03
N GLY A 9 0.62 0.81 -8.75
CA GLY A 9 1.14 1.70 -9.78
C GLY A 9 2.44 1.17 -10.40
N ASN A 10 3.17 2.03 -11.10
CA ASN A 10 4.43 1.64 -11.75
C ASN A 10 5.58 1.53 -10.74
N VAL A 11 5.54 0.52 -9.89
CA VAL A 11 6.58 0.29 -8.89
C VAL A 11 7.67 -0.61 -9.48
N GLY A 12 8.90 -0.09 -9.53
CA GLY A 12 10.04 -0.88 -9.94
C GLY A 12 10.64 -1.66 -8.78
N LYS A 13 11.20 -2.83 -9.09
CA LYS A 13 11.85 -3.66 -8.07
C LYS A 13 12.99 -2.94 -7.37
N GLU A 14 13.76 -2.13 -8.11
CA GLU A 14 14.87 -1.36 -7.57
C GLU A 14 14.42 -0.38 -6.50
N ILE A 15 13.34 0.36 -6.77
CA ILE A 15 12.80 1.33 -5.83
C ILE A 15 12.30 0.64 -4.58
N LEU A 16 11.60 -0.48 -4.75
CA LEU A 16 11.09 -1.26 -3.61
C LEU A 16 12.24 -1.76 -2.75
N ASN A 17 13.23 -2.41 -3.33
CA ASN A 17 14.36 -2.95 -2.58
C ASN A 17 15.16 -1.85 -1.88
N LYS A 18 15.39 -0.73 -2.57
CA LYS A 18 16.09 0.41 -2.00
C LYS A 18 15.34 1.02 -0.82
N THR A 19 14.02 1.16 -0.95
CA THR A 19 13.18 1.72 0.11
C THR A 19 13.20 0.83 1.35
N ILE A 20 13.11 -0.48 1.17
CA ILE A 20 13.15 -1.43 2.29
C ILE A 20 14.53 -1.47 2.93
N LYS A 21 15.59 -1.41 2.14
CA LYS A 21 16.97 -1.42 2.64
C LYS A 21 17.26 -0.17 3.49
N ASN A 22 16.74 0.97 3.09
CA ASN A 22 17.03 2.24 3.76
C ASN A 22 16.14 2.53 4.97
N ASN A 23 15.12 1.70 5.21
CA ASN A 23 14.16 1.90 6.30
C ASN A 23 13.83 0.57 6.95
N ASN A 24 13.57 0.62 8.25
CA ASN A 24 13.08 -0.54 9.00
C ASN A 24 11.58 -0.40 9.18
N PHE A 25 10.79 -0.99 8.27
CA PHE A 25 9.34 -0.92 8.38
C PHE A 25 8.82 -1.96 9.36
N ASN A 26 7.92 -1.52 10.22
CA ASN A 26 7.23 -2.39 11.18
C ASN A 26 6.06 -3.10 10.54
N ASN A 27 5.41 -2.44 9.56
CA ASN A 27 4.30 -3.00 8.82
C ASN A 27 4.49 -2.77 7.32
N ILE A 28 4.11 -3.76 6.52
CA ILE A 28 4.09 -3.66 5.06
C ILE A 28 2.67 -4.02 4.62
N ILE A 29 2.03 -3.12 3.88
CA ILE A 29 0.68 -3.31 3.38
C ILE A 29 0.72 -3.39 1.86
N ALA A 30 0.22 -4.49 1.31
CA ALA A 30 0.07 -4.66 -0.13
C ALA A 30 -1.32 -4.18 -0.54
N VAL A 31 -1.39 -3.39 -1.60
CA VAL A 31 -2.65 -2.92 -2.17
C VAL A 31 -2.78 -3.45 -3.58
N ASP A 32 -3.77 -4.29 -3.84
CA ASP A 32 -4.05 -4.90 -5.14
C ASP A 32 -2.79 -5.47 -5.82
N LYS A 33 -2.42 -4.96 -6.98
CA LYS A 33 -1.24 -5.44 -7.71
C LYS A 33 0.08 -5.21 -7.00
N GLY A 34 0.11 -4.39 -5.96
CA GLY A 34 1.29 -4.24 -5.12
C GLY A 34 1.72 -5.57 -4.50
N LEU A 35 0.79 -6.49 -4.31
CA LEU A 35 1.11 -7.82 -3.82
C LEU A 35 2.01 -8.58 -4.79
N GLU A 36 1.81 -8.42 -6.10
CA GLU A 36 2.62 -9.10 -7.10
C GLU A 36 4.09 -8.69 -7.05
N ILE A 37 4.35 -7.38 -6.90
CA ILE A 37 5.73 -6.88 -6.85
C ILE A 37 6.42 -7.32 -5.56
N LEU A 38 5.69 -7.34 -4.45
CA LEU A 38 6.21 -7.82 -3.17
C LEU A 38 6.55 -9.31 -3.25
N ASP A 39 5.67 -10.10 -3.87
CA ASP A 39 5.90 -11.53 -4.06
C ASP A 39 7.13 -11.80 -4.92
N GLU A 40 7.33 -11.04 -6.00
CA GLU A 40 8.52 -11.15 -6.85
C GLU A 40 9.80 -10.87 -6.07
N CYS A 41 9.78 -9.92 -5.16
CA CYS A 41 10.93 -9.56 -4.34
C CYS A 41 11.05 -10.42 -3.08
N LYS A 42 10.17 -11.41 -2.91
CA LYS A 42 10.14 -12.32 -1.75
C LYS A 42 9.98 -11.58 -0.43
N ILE A 43 9.17 -10.52 -0.45
CA ILE A 43 8.86 -9.71 0.74
C ILE A 43 7.43 -10.02 1.13
N GLN A 44 7.24 -10.51 2.35
CA GLN A 44 5.91 -10.87 2.84
C GLN A 44 5.23 -9.66 3.48
N PRO A 45 4.05 -9.26 2.99
CA PRO A 45 3.30 -8.18 3.63
C PRO A 45 2.65 -8.63 4.93
N ASN A 46 2.39 -7.67 5.81
CA ASN A 46 1.64 -7.92 7.04
C ASN A 46 0.13 -7.88 6.79
N TYR A 47 -0.30 -7.04 5.84
CA TYR A 47 -1.71 -6.91 5.46
C TYR A 47 -1.84 -6.79 3.95
N ILE A 48 -2.96 -7.27 3.43
CA ILE A 48 -3.29 -7.22 2.01
C ILE A 48 -4.67 -6.61 1.86
N ILE A 49 -4.78 -5.55 1.08
CA ILE A 49 -6.04 -4.82 0.88
C ILE A 49 -6.39 -4.76 -0.61
N GLY A 50 -7.64 -4.98 -0.94
CA GLY A 50 -8.14 -4.82 -2.29
C GLY A 50 -9.32 -5.72 -2.59
N ASP A 51 -9.85 -5.61 -3.81
CA ASP A 51 -10.87 -6.52 -4.33
C ASP A 51 -10.23 -7.73 -5.03
N PHE A 52 -8.95 -7.62 -5.38
CA PHE A 52 -8.12 -8.67 -5.98
C PHE A 52 -8.55 -9.14 -7.37
N ASP A 53 -9.39 -8.39 -8.05
CA ASP A 53 -9.84 -8.73 -9.40
C ASP A 53 -8.70 -8.72 -10.42
N SER A 54 -7.71 -7.86 -10.21
CA SER A 54 -6.57 -7.69 -11.10
C SER A 54 -5.31 -8.45 -10.66
N VAL A 55 -5.37 -9.14 -9.52
CA VAL A 55 -4.21 -9.85 -8.96
C VAL A 55 -4.23 -11.32 -9.37
N ASN A 56 -3.05 -11.88 -9.65
CA ASN A 56 -2.92 -13.29 -9.97
C ASN A 56 -3.38 -14.16 -8.79
N GLN A 57 -4.37 -15.00 -9.02
CA GLN A 57 -4.96 -15.85 -7.98
C GLN A 57 -3.97 -16.84 -7.37
N LYS A 58 -2.97 -17.26 -8.13
CA LYS A 58 -1.91 -18.14 -7.62
C LYS A 58 -1.07 -17.42 -6.56
N ILE A 59 -0.86 -16.13 -6.73
CA ILE A 59 -0.09 -15.33 -5.76
C ILE A 59 -0.90 -15.13 -4.49
N ILE A 60 -2.16 -14.74 -4.63
CA ILE A 60 -3.03 -14.47 -3.49
C ILE A 60 -3.24 -15.71 -2.62
N SER A 61 -3.32 -16.89 -3.22
CA SER A 61 -3.54 -18.14 -2.48
C SER A 61 -2.40 -18.51 -1.54
N LYS A 62 -1.22 -17.90 -1.71
CA LYS A 62 -0.07 -18.14 -0.84
C LYS A 62 -0.18 -17.42 0.52
N TYR A 63 -1.11 -16.49 0.67
CA TYR A 63 -1.17 -15.62 1.83
C TYR A 63 -2.34 -15.95 2.74
N ASN A 64 -2.16 -15.68 4.04
CA ASN A 64 -3.15 -15.98 5.07
C ASN A 64 -4.36 -15.06 4.94
N GLU A 65 -5.56 -15.64 4.90
CA GLU A 65 -6.81 -14.89 4.81
C GLU A 65 -7.06 -13.96 6.00
N GLU A 66 -6.53 -14.28 7.17
CA GLU A 66 -6.69 -13.46 8.36
C GLU A 66 -6.13 -12.05 8.20
N ARG A 67 -5.10 -11.90 7.36
CA ARG A 67 -4.47 -10.60 7.12
C ARG A 67 -4.89 -9.99 5.80
N THR A 68 -5.84 -10.62 5.12
CA THR A 68 -6.37 -10.16 3.86
C THR A 68 -7.67 -9.42 4.10
N ILE A 69 -7.70 -8.14 3.75
CA ILE A 69 -8.88 -7.31 3.88
C ILE A 69 -9.46 -7.12 2.49
N LYS A 70 -10.53 -7.86 2.21
CA LYS A 70 -11.19 -7.78 0.92
C LYS A 70 -12.19 -6.63 0.94
N LEU A 71 -12.01 -5.67 0.03
CA LEU A 71 -12.84 -4.49 -0.04
C LEU A 71 -13.96 -4.65 -1.07
N ASN A 72 -15.12 -4.08 -0.75
CA ASN A 72 -16.24 -4.00 -1.66
C ASN A 72 -15.98 -2.87 -2.66
N PRO A 73 -16.08 -3.11 -3.98
CA PRO A 73 -15.80 -2.08 -4.99
C PRO A 73 -16.74 -0.87 -4.95
N GLU A 74 -17.84 -0.94 -4.22
CA GLU A 74 -18.81 0.16 -4.10
C GLU A 74 -18.45 1.19 -3.02
N LYS A 75 -17.30 1.07 -2.37
CA LYS A 75 -16.90 2.02 -1.32
C LYS A 75 -16.41 3.34 -1.90
N ASP A 76 -16.62 4.41 -1.13
CA ASP A 76 -16.25 5.78 -1.51
C ASP A 76 -14.74 6.05 -1.47
N PHE A 77 -13.96 5.13 -0.94
CA PHE A 77 -12.51 5.30 -0.79
C PHE A 77 -11.73 4.37 -1.70
N THR A 78 -10.59 4.84 -2.20
CA THR A 78 -9.67 3.97 -2.94
C THR A 78 -9.05 2.95 -1.99
N ASP A 79 -8.52 1.86 -2.56
CA ASP A 79 -7.84 0.83 -1.77
C ASP A 79 -6.62 1.40 -1.05
N THR A 80 -5.89 2.32 -1.70
CA THR A 80 -4.75 3.00 -1.09
C THR A 80 -5.19 3.85 0.10
N HIS A 81 -6.33 4.54 -0.01
CA HIS A 81 -6.87 5.32 1.10
C HIS A 81 -7.20 4.41 2.29
N MET A 82 -7.78 3.24 2.03
CA MET A 82 -8.07 2.28 3.09
C MET A 82 -6.78 1.75 3.75
N ALA A 83 -5.72 1.58 2.97
CA ALA A 83 -4.42 1.20 3.51
C ALA A 83 -3.85 2.28 4.44
N ILE A 84 -4.00 3.54 4.07
CA ILE A 84 -3.58 4.67 4.91
C ILE A 84 -4.39 4.68 6.21
N LYS A 85 -5.70 4.49 6.13
CA LYS A 85 -6.55 4.42 7.33
C LYS A 85 -6.11 3.28 8.25
N LEU A 86 -5.78 2.13 7.70
CA LEU A 86 -5.27 1.00 8.48
C LEU A 86 -3.93 1.35 9.13
N ALA A 87 -3.03 2.00 8.39
CA ALA A 87 -1.73 2.42 8.94
C ALA A 87 -1.90 3.39 10.10
N ILE A 88 -2.83 4.34 9.98
CA ILE A 88 -3.15 5.30 11.05
C ILE A 88 -3.72 4.56 12.26
N GLU A 89 -4.62 3.61 12.04
CA GLU A 89 -5.20 2.78 13.10
C GLU A 89 -4.13 1.99 13.85
N LYS A 90 -3.09 1.53 13.15
CA LYS A 90 -1.95 0.82 13.74
C LYS A 90 -0.92 1.77 14.35
N LYS A 91 -1.24 3.05 14.45
CA LYS A 91 -0.43 4.09 15.09
C LYS A 91 0.91 4.34 14.41
N SER A 92 0.90 4.34 13.09
CA SER A 92 2.07 4.68 12.31
C SER A 92 2.37 6.18 12.45
N ASP A 93 3.64 6.52 12.61
CA ASP A 93 4.08 7.91 12.64
C ASP A 93 4.80 8.30 11.34
N TYR A 94 5.19 7.32 10.56
CA TYR A 94 5.81 7.51 9.26
C TYR A 94 5.26 6.49 8.27
N ILE A 95 4.72 6.97 7.15
CA ILE A 95 4.12 6.14 6.11
C ILE A 95 4.78 6.45 4.77
N VAL A 96 5.24 5.43 4.08
CA VAL A 96 5.76 5.55 2.71
C VAL A 96 4.81 4.80 1.78
N VAL A 97 4.35 5.48 0.72
CA VAL A 97 3.48 4.87 -0.29
C VAL A 97 4.27 4.75 -1.59
N LEU A 98 4.48 3.54 -2.05
CA LEU A 98 5.10 3.29 -3.37
C LEU A 98 4.00 3.03 -4.39
N GLY A 99 4.11 3.68 -5.54
CA GLY A 99 3.15 3.52 -6.63
C GLY A 99 1.89 4.35 -6.48
N GLY A 100 1.91 5.36 -5.61
CA GLY A 100 0.76 6.24 -5.39
C GLY A 100 0.47 7.18 -6.54
N ILE A 101 1.47 7.41 -7.40
CA ILE A 101 1.32 8.24 -8.61
C ILE A 101 1.38 7.30 -9.80
N GLY A 102 0.23 7.05 -10.41
CA GLY A 102 0.13 6.10 -11.51
C GLY A 102 -0.32 6.76 -12.80
N THR A 103 -0.79 5.93 -13.72
CA THR A 103 -1.27 6.39 -15.03
C THR A 103 -2.67 7.01 -14.97
N ARG A 104 -3.36 6.86 -13.83
CA ARG A 104 -4.72 7.37 -13.66
C ARG A 104 -4.70 8.62 -12.79
N ILE A 105 -5.13 9.73 -13.36
CA ILE A 105 -5.16 11.03 -12.68
C ILE A 105 -6.09 11.03 -11.47
N ASP A 106 -7.25 10.36 -11.56
CA ASP A 106 -8.20 10.27 -10.47
C ASP A 106 -7.58 9.60 -9.22
N HIS A 107 -6.81 8.53 -9.40
CA HIS A 107 -6.11 7.88 -8.30
C HIS A 107 -5.00 8.76 -7.73
N THR A 108 -4.29 9.49 -8.59
CA THR A 108 -3.24 10.43 -8.16
C THR A 108 -3.82 11.54 -7.28
N ILE A 109 -4.95 12.12 -7.69
CA ILE A 109 -5.63 13.17 -6.92
C ILE A 109 -6.07 12.62 -5.55
N ALA A 110 -6.67 11.42 -5.52
CA ALA A 110 -7.08 10.79 -4.27
C ALA A 110 -5.90 10.61 -3.32
N ASN A 111 -4.73 10.22 -3.85
CA ASN A 111 -3.53 10.03 -3.03
C ASN A 111 -2.97 11.33 -2.48
N VAL A 112 -3.12 12.45 -3.21
CA VAL A 112 -2.75 13.76 -2.69
C VAL A 112 -3.64 14.14 -1.50
N HIS A 113 -4.95 13.83 -1.55
CA HIS A 113 -5.85 14.05 -0.42
C HIS A 113 -5.46 13.21 0.79
N ILE A 114 -4.94 12.01 0.56
CA ILE A 114 -4.42 11.14 1.62
C ILE A 114 -3.25 11.81 2.35
N LEU A 115 -2.34 12.47 1.64
CA LEU A 115 -1.24 13.21 2.25
C LEU A 115 -1.77 14.27 3.21
N LYS A 116 -2.83 14.96 2.83
CA LYS A 116 -3.47 15.95 3.69
C LYS A 116 -4.00 15.32 4.98
N GLU A 117 -4.64 14.16 4.87
CA GLU A 117 -5.14 13.43 6.04
C GLU A 117 -4.00 13.06 7.00
N CYS A 118 -2.88 12.61 6.46
CA CYS A 118 -1.71 12.29 7.28
C CYS A 118 -1.19 13.52 8.02
N ILE A 119 -1.10 14.66 7.34
CA ILE A 119 -0.66 15.92 7.96
C ILE A 119 -1.59 16.30 9.11
N GLU A 120 -2.90 16.19 8.92
CA GLU A 120 -3.88 16.49 9.95
C GLU A 120 -3.74 15.59 11.18
N ASN A 121 -3.28 14.36 10.99
CA ASN A 121 -3.02 13.40 12.06
C ASN A 121 -1.58 13.43 12.57
N LYS A 122 -0.79 14.43 12.14
CA LYS A 122 0.62 14.60 12.51
C LYS A 122 1.50 13.40 12.14
N ILE A 123 1.21 12.80 11.00
CA ILE A 123 1.94 11.66 10.47
C ILE A 123 2.77 12.12 9.27
N ARG A 124 4.05 11.75 9.26
CA ARG A 124 4.90 11.99 8.10
C ARG A 124 4.54 10.97 7.02
N CYS A 125 4.18 11.44 5.84
CA CYS A 125 3.81 10.56 4.73
C CYS A 125 4.54 10.99 3.46
N GLU A 126 5.12 10.03 2.75
CA GLU A 126 5.80 10.26 1.49
C GLU A 126 5.23 9.34 0.42
N ILE A 127 4.95 9.88 -0.75
CA ILE A 127 4.55 9.09 -1.91
C ILE A 127 5.72 9.08 -2.89
N ILE A 128 6.18 7.89 -3.24
CA ILE A 128 7.33 7.68 -4.13
C ILE A 128 6.85 6.86 -5.33
N ASN A 129 7.29 7.27 -6.52
CA ASN A 129 6.88 6.58 -7.73
C ASN A 129 8.08 6.11 -8.55
#